data_61dba71a8eddd1ef0f5de8810389e04c
#
_entry.id   61dba71a8eddd1ef0f5de8810389e04c
#
_cell.length_a   1.000
_cell.length_b   1.000
_cell.length_c   1.000
_cell.angle_alpha   90.00
_cell.angle_beta   90.00
_cell.angle_gamma   90.00
#
_symmetry.space_group_name_H-M   'P 1'
#
loop_
_entity.id
_entity.type
_entity.pdbx_description
1 polymer ?
#
loop_
_entity_poly.entity_id
_entity_poly.type
_entity_poly.pdbx_seq_one_letter_code
_entity_poly.pdbx_strand_id
1 'polypeptide(L)'
;MKKILKIFLYIFLTWTLVGIVSKTLFLLIYRSLMTNASWSDIIQIFAYGLRLDVAIAGYLTLVPGLVLLVSMWYRGLVLKRFFQGYFVITTFLYSLAVIANLGLYGYWGFPLDNTPLLYIRTSPADALASMTAWQLILAPLAILVATVLLYFVFNKITAPLYKNGSPRHSLALSLQSLVVLLLTASMILPIRGGLGTGTNHTGSVYFSTNIIMNHAAVNPVFSFVEAVTHQEEIGTRYRFMSDEEATAIFSKMTHTTLRASASSRQFNVILISLESFSDSIMHIPGVTPCLNKLADDGLHFHNFYANSFRTDRALVSIHSALPAQPTMSIMDMPKKSTSLPSIAGTLAQNGYSTTFYYGGDINYSNMRSYFIGTGFQHIVSDVDFPKSLHTGKWGVADGPVFDRLLADIKSDKSGKPFFRSIMTESSHEPFDVPNYNKIKSSPELNAFAYADECLGSFMNQLATLPCWSNTLVVIVPDHLGAHPANADNYQQWRFRVPLILSGGAIEHFRTEAQESLDVIGSQIDIAATLLALLGIDHSEFTYSKDLLDPAAPHFAFFTFPDAMGITTTSGRVIYDNTSNKVTLQTGTNSATLTKQAQAFLQKLYDDLDKR
;
A
#
# COMPACT_ATOMS: atom_id res chain seq x y z
N MET A 1 42.27 -2.46 -13.18
CA MET A 1 41.15 -2.46 -12.21
C MET A 1 40.70 -1.09 -11.74
N LYS A 2 41.55 -0.26 -11.07
CA LYS A 2 41.15 1.07 -10.53
C LYS A 2 40.40 1.96 -11.53
N LYS A 3 40.78 1.97 -12.84
CA LYS A 3 40.09 2.76 -13.88
C LYS A 3 38.67 2.26 -14.15
N ILE A 4 38.46 0.94 -14.24
CA ILE A 4 37.15 0.33 -14.53
C ILE A 4 36.19 0.59 -13.35
N LEU A 5 36.67 0.38 -12.12
CA LEU A 5 35.87 0.67 -10.91
C LEU A 5 35.50 2.15 -10.84
N LYS A 6 36.40 3.09 -11.18
CA LYS A 6 36.08 4.51 -11.24
C LYS A 6 35.01 4.83 -12.30
N ILE A 7 35.14 4.22 -13.50
CA ILE A 7 34.16 4.43 -14.57
C ILE A 7 32.79 3.90 -14.14
N PHE A 8 32.73 2.69 -13.57
CA PHE A 8 31.50 2.13 -13.04
C PHE A 8 30.85 3.07 -12.01
N LEU A 9 31.61 3.48 -11.02
CA LEU A 9 31.13 4.38 -9.96
C LEU A 9 30.66 5.73 -10.53
N TYR A 10 31.40 6.31 -11.48
CA TYR A 10 31.01 7.59 -12.09
C TYR A 10 29.76 7.48 -12.94
N ILE A 11 29.52 6.38 -13.64
CA ILE A 11 28.27 6.13 -14.36
C ILE A 11 27.11 6.10 -13.36
N PHE A 12 27.23 5.32 -12.28
CA PHE A 12 26.18 5.19 -11.26
C PHE A 12 25.89 6.54 -10.57
N LEU A 13 26.93 7.24 -10.10
CA LEU A 13 26.77 8.52 -9.44
C LEU A 13 26.21 9.60 -10.37
N THR A 14 26.59 9.59 -11.67
CA THR A 14 26.04 10.55 -12.63
C THR A 14 24.54 10.34 -12.82
N TRP A 15 24.06 9.11 -12.97
CA TRP A 15 22.62 8.83 -13.06
C TRP A 15 21.88 9.22 -11.78
N THR A 16 22.45 8.94 -10.60
CA THR A 16 21.89 9.37 -9.33
C THR A 16 21.77 10.90 -9.26
N LEU A 17 22.83 11.61 -9.67
CA LEU A 17 22.82 13.08 -9.70
C LEU A 17 21.77 13.65 -10.66
N VAL A 18 21.56 13.01 -11.82
CA VAL A 18 20.52 13.42 -12.77
C VAL A 18 19.13 13.31 -12.13
N GLY A 19 18.87 12.27 -11.33
CA GLY A 19 17.64 12.14 -10.54
C GLY A 19 17.47 13.29 -9.53
N ILE A 20 18.52 13.64 -8.80
CA ILE A 20 18.53 14.77 -7.86
C ILE A 20 18.26 16.10 -8.60
N VAL A 21 18.91 16.31 -9.76
CA VAL A 21 18.69 17.52 -10.58
C VAL A 21 17.25 17.58 -11.08
N SER A 22 16.65 16.47 -11.51
CA SER A 22 15.25 16.45 -11.95
C SER A 22 14.28 16.89 -10.86
N LYS A 23 14.50 16.46 -9.59
CA LYS A 23 13.72 16.92 -8.43
C LYS A 23 13.92 18.40 -8.15
N THR A 24 15.17 18.87 -8.24
CA THR A 24 15.46 20.31 -8.07
C THR A 24 14.70 21.15 -9.09
N LEU A 25 14.68 20.72 -10.36
CA LEU A 25 13.90 21.39 -11.42
C LEU A 25 12.40 21.37 -11.12
N PHE A 26 11.87 20.24 -10.66
CA PHE A 26 10.47 20.14 -10.25
C PHE A 26 10.12 21.13 -9.13
N LEU A 27 10.94 21.19 -8.08
CA LEU A 27 10.76 22.13 -6.96
C LEU A 27 10.81 23.58 -7.42
N LEU A 28 11.68 23.94 -8.35
CA LEU A 28 11.79 25.30 -8.87
C LEU A 28 10.58 25.71 -9.71
N ILE A 29 10.10 24.80 -10.57
CA ILE A 29 8.97 25.07 -11.48
C ILE A 29 7.66 25.13 -10.69
N TYR A 30 7.44 24.18 -9.75
CA TYR A 30 6.20 24.04 -9.00
C TYR A 30 6.26 24.63 -7.58
N ARG A 31 7.18 25.57 -7.33
CA ARG A 31 7.34 26.21 -6.02
C ARG A 31 6.06 26.86 -5.48
N SER A 32 5.20 27.35 -6.37
CA SER A 32 3.92 27.96 -6.00
C SER A 32 2.93 26.99 -5.37
N LEU A 33 3.06 25.70 -5.67
CA LEU A 33 2.24 24.63 -5.08
C LEU A 33 2.78 24.16 -3.71
N MET A 34 3.96 24.66 -3.31
CA MET A 34 4.68 24.25 -2.09
C MET A 34 4.86 25.41 -1.11
N THR A 35 3.95 26.37 -1.10
CA THR A 35 4.05 27.60 -0.30
C THR A 35 4.18 27.36 1.20
N ASN A 36 3.68 26.23 1.70
CA ASN A 36 3.72 25.83 3.11
C ASN A 36 4.83 24.82 3.42
N ALA A 37 5.70 24.49 2.46
CA ALA A 37 6.78 23.52 2.69
C ALA A 37 7.89 24.13 3.56
N SER A 38 8.25 23.42 4.62
CA SER A 38 9.39 23.75 5.47
C SER A 38 10.71 23.31 4.84
N TRP A 39 11.84 23.80 5.36
CA TRP A 39 13.16 23.28 4.96
C TRP A 39 13.32 21.79 5.28
N SER A 40 12.69 21.31 6.34
CA SER A 40 12.65 19.89 6.68
C SER A 40 11.97 19.07 5.58
N ASP A 41 10.84 19.55 5.05
CA ASP A 41 10.12 18.85 3.98
C ASP A 41 10.94 18.78 2.69
N ILE A 42 11.65 19.87 2.35
CA ILE A 42 12.56 19.87 1.19
C ILE A 42 13.67 18.83 1.36
N ILE A 43 14.28 18.76 2.53
CA ILE A 43 15.31 17.75 2.81
C ILE A 43 14.73 16.34 2.70
N GLN A 44 13.52 16.11 3.21
CA GLN A 44 12.84 14.83 3.13
C GLN A 44 12.51 14.43 1.68
N ILE A 45 12.10 15.37 0.81
CA ILE A 45 11.91 15.09 -0.63
C ILE A 45 13.16 14.46 -1.24
N PHE A 46 14.35 15.01 -0.97
CA PHE A 46 15.61 14.43 -1.47
C PHE A 46 15.99 13.13 -0.77
N ALA A 47 15.81 13.06 0.54
CA ALA A 47 16.18 11.87 1.32
C ALA A 47 15.34 10.64 0.92
N TYR A 48 14.01 10.77 0.88
CA TYR A 48 13.14 9.68 0.43
C TYR A 48 13.27 9.43 -1.07
N GLY A 49 13.30 10.48 -1.89
CA GLY A 49 13.39 10.36 -3.34
C GLY A 49 14.69 9.76 -3.85
N LEU A 50 15.79 9.84 -3.07
CA LEU A 50 17.06 9.19 -3.41
C LEU A 50 16.91 7.68 -3.63
N ARG A 51 15.97 7.04 -2.94
CA ARG A 51 15.67 5.60 -3.07
C ARG A 51 15.35 5.21 -4.53
N LEU A 52 14.48 5.96 -5.20
CA LEU A 52 14.13 5.70 -6.61
C LEU A 52 15.21 6.18 -7.59
N ASP A 53 15.97 7.23 -7.23
CA ASP A 53 17.07 7.70 -8.06
C ASP A 53 18.19 6.67 -8.15
N VAL A 54 18.59 6.07 -7.02
CA VAL A 54 19.61 5.01 -7.01
C VAL A 54 19.08 3.72 -7.65
N ALA A 55 17.75 3.46 -7.60
CA ALA A 55 17.16 2.33 -8.31
C ALA A 55 17.32 2.48 -9.83
N ILE A 56 16.93 3.63 -10.39
CA ILE A 56 17.10 3.92 -11.83
C ILE A 56 18.58 3.97 -12.21
N ALA A 57 19.42 4.58 -11.38
CA ALA A 57 20.86 4.56 -11.60
C ALA A 57 21.41 3.11 -11.64
N GLY A 58 20.90 2.22 -10.78
CA GLY A 58 21.21 0.79 -10.80
C GLY A 58 20.81 0.13 -12.12
N TYR A 59 19.57 0.29 -12.57
CA TYR A 59 19.10 -0.24 -13.86
C TYR A 59 19.97 0.25 -15.03
N LEU A 60 20.22 1.56 -15.10
CA LEU A 60 21.02 2.17 -16.18
C LEU A 60 22.50 1.87 -16.07
N THR A 61 23.01 1.34 -14.96
CA THR A 61 24.41 0.95 -14.76
C THR A 61 24.64 -0.55 -15.03
N LEU A 62 23.59 -1.40 -14.98
CA LEU A 62 23.73 -2.84 -15.21
C LEU A 62 24.36 -3.15 -16.57
N VAL A 63 23.81 -2.60 -17.66
CA VAL A 63 24.30 -2.85 -19.03
C VAL A 63 25.74 -2.32 -19.19
N PRO A 64 26.07 -1.06 -18.82
CA PRO A 64 27.46 -0.60 -18.77
C PRO A 64 28.38 -1.49 -17.93
N GLY A 65 27.92 -1.99 -16.78
CA GLY A 65 28.69 -2.87 -15.91
C GLY A 65 29.09 -4.18 -16.60
N LEU A 66 28.14 -4.83 -17.29
CA LEU A 66 28.42 -6.03 -18.10
C LEU A 66 29.37 -5.72 -19.25
N VAL A 67 29.22 -4.58 -19.91
CA VAL A 67 30.11 -4.17 -21.00
C VAL A 67 31.51 -3.79 -20.47
N LEU A 68 31.60 -3.22 -19.25
CA LEU A 68 32.88 -3.00 -18.58
C LEU A 68 33.58 -4.33 -18.27
N LEU A 69 32.85 -5.37 -17.88
CA LEU A 69 33.39 -6.72 -17.73
C LEU A 69 33.97 -7.24 -19.05
N VAL A 70 33.23 -7.14 -20.17
CA VAL A 70 33.72 -7.51 -21.50
C VAL A 70 34.93 -6.68 -21.88
N SER A 71 35.01 -5.39 -21.52
CA SER A 71 36.12 -4.48 -21.81
C SER A 71 37.44 -4.88 -21.16
N MET A 72 37.39 -5.76 -20.16
CA MET A 72 38.62 -6.31 -19.53
C MET A 72 39.31 -7.32 -20.43
N TRP A 73 38.58 -7.99 -21.29
CA TRP A 73 39.04 -9.06 -22.19
C TRP A 73 39.17 -8.61 -23.62
N TYR A 74 38.30 -7.65 -24.04
CA TYR A 74 38.28 -7.14 -25.40
C TYR A 74 38.24 -5.61 -25.41
N ARG A 75 39.06 -5.00 -26.27
CA ARG A 75 39.12 -3.54 -26.50
C ARG A 75 39.08 -3.27 -27.98
N GLY A 76 38.21 -2.36 -28.41
CA GLY A 76 38.10 -2.03 -29.82
C GLY A 76 36.99 -1.00 -30.11
N LEU A 77 36.87 -0.64 -31.39
CA LEU A 77 35.89 0.32 -31.90
C LEU A 77 34.43 -0.10 -31.64
N VAL A 78 34.17 -1.41 -31.60
CA VAL A 78 32.82 -1.94 -31.31
C VAL A 78 32.37 -1.53 -29.90
N LEU A 79 33.24 -1.66 -28.88
CA LEU A 79 32.96 -1.27 -27.51
C LEU A 79 32.67 0.24 -27.40
N LYS A 80 33.45 1.07 -28.11
CA LYS A 80 33.22 2.52 -28.16
C LYS A 80 31.85 2.84 -28.77
N ARG A 81 31.54 2.26 -29.93
CA ARG A 81 30.24 2.47 -30.62
C ARG A 81 29.07 2.01 -29.74
N PHE A 82 29.24 0.90 -29.03
CA PHE A 82 28.23 0.41 -28.09
C PHE A 82 27.93 1.43 -26.98
N PHE A 83 28.96 1.91 -26.25
CA PHE A 83 28.75 2.92 -25.21
C PHE A 83 28.14 4.20 -25.75
N GLN A 84 28.60 4.66 -26.92
CA GLN A 84 28.03 5.85 -27.57
C GLN A 84 26.55 5.67 -27.89
N GLY A 85 26.16 4.55 -28.52
CA GLY A 85 24.77 4.24 -28.81
C GLY A 85 23.93 4.09 -27.58
N TYR A 86 24.41 3.35 -26.58
CA TYR A 86 23.74 3.16 -25.30
C TYR A 86 23.44 4.49 -24.60
N PHE A 87 24.45 5.37 -24.48
CA PHE A 87 24.25 6.65 -23.81
C PHE A 87 23.42 7.65 -24.62
N VAL A 88 23.45 7.62 -25.95
CA VAL A 88 22.54 8.42 -26.76
C VAL A 88 21.09 8.03 -26.47
N ILE A 89 20.78 6.74 -26.49
CA ILE A 89 19.42 6.24 -26.25
C ILE A 89 18.98 6.52 -24.83
N THR A 90 19.78 6.15 -23.83
CA THR A 90 19.37 6.27 -22.42
C THR A 90 19.28 7.72 -21.95
N THR A 91 20.19 8.61 -22.40
CA THR A 91 20.10 10.03 -22.06
C THR A 91 18.93 10.71 -22.73
N PHE A 92 18.61 10.33 -23.98
CA PHE A 92 17.41 10.81 -24.67
C PHE A 92 16.13 10.39 -23.93
N LEU A 93 15.97 9.10 -23.64
CA LEU A 93 14.77 8.59 -22.96
C LEU A 93 14.61 9.17 -21.55
N TYR A 94 15.71 9.31 -20.82
CA TYR A 94 15.68 9.93 -19.50
C TYR A 94 15.29 11.42 -19.60
N SER A 95 15.91 12.17 -20.51
CA SER A 95 15.58 13.59 -20.71
C SER A 95 14.14 13.78 -21.17
N LEU A 96 13.65 12.91 -22.05
CA LEU A 96 12.25 12.90 -22.50
C LEU A 96 11.31 12.72 -21.30
N ALA A 97 11.54 11.70 -20.45
CA ALA A 97 10.69 11.43 -19.29
C ALA A 97 10.69 12.60 -18.28
N VAL A 98 11.87 13.17 -18.00
CA VAL A 98 11.97 14.33 -17.08
C VAL A 98 11.25 15.55 -17.62
N ILE A 99 11.49 15.92 -18.88
CA ILE A 99 10.87 17.12 -19.49
C ILE A 99 9.36 16.91 -19.66
N ALA A 100 8.92 15.70 -20.06
CA ALA A 100 7.50 15.37 -20.12
C ALA A 100 6.84 15.49 -18.74
N ASN A 101 7.47 14.95 -17.69
CA ASN A 101 6.95 15.09 -16.32
C ASN A 101 6.82 16.56 -15.92
N LEU A 102 7.85 17.37 -16.18
CA LEU A 102 7.85 18.80 -15.85
C LEU A 102 6.80 19.60 -16.65
N GLY A 103 6.51 19.19 -17.89
CA GLY A 103 5.51 19.86 -18.72
C GLY A 103 4.08 19.43 -18.41
N LEU A 104 3.86 18.15 -18.10
CA LEU A 104 2.53 17.57 -17.96
C LEU A 104 1.98 17.61 -16.54
N TYR A 105 2.84 17.66 -15.53
CA TYR A 105 2.42 17.67 -14.13
C TYR A 105 1.45 18.81 -13.77
N GLY A 106 1.65 19.99 -14.34
CA GLY A 106 0.77 21.14 -14.13
C GLY A 106 -0.67 20.94 -14.62
N TYR A 107 -0.86 20.04 -15.60
CA TYR A 107 -2.18 19.71 -16.14
C TYR A 107 -2.82 18.53 -15.42
N TRP A 108 -2.01 17.50 -15.12
CA TRP A 108 -2.52 16.24 -14.60
C TRP A 108 -2.46 16.12 -13.09
N GLY A 109 -1.56 16.86 -12.42
CA GLY A 109 -1.42 16.84 -10.96
C GLY A 109 -0.80 15.55 -10.39
N PHE A 110 -0.17 14.71 -11.23
CA PHE A 110 0.49 13.48 -10.81
C PHE A 110 1.79 13.23 -11.59
N PRO A 111 2.73 12.41 -11.05
CA PRO A 111 3.96 12.05 -11.73
C PRO A 111 3.71 11.35 -13.06
N LEU A 112 4.66 11.45 -13.98
CA LEU A 112 4.59 10.85 -15.31
C LEU A 112 4.21 9.37 -15.24
N ASP A 113 3.13 9.02 -15.95
CA ASP A 113 2.61 7.67 -16.09
C ASP A 113 2.46 7.27 -17.58
N ASN A 114 1.67 6.26 -17.89
CA ASN A 114 1.41 5.80 -19.24
C ASN A 114 0.39 6.65 -20.03
N THR A 115 -0.23 7.64 -19.41
CA THR A 115 -1.26 8.52 -20.04
C THR A 115 -0.79 9.15 -21.36
N PRO A 116 0.47 9.66 -21.50
CA PRO A 116 0.94 10.17 -22.78
C PRO A 116 0.92 9.14 -23.91
N LEU A 117 1.24 7.88 -23.59
CA LEU A 117 1.20 6.80 -24.61
C LEU A 117 -0.23 6.50 -25.05
N LEU A 118 -1.20 6.59 -24.14
CA LEU A 118 -2.60 6.46 -24.46
C LEU A 118 -3.05 7.54 -25.46
N TYR A 119 -2.77 8.81 -25.14
CA TYR A 119 -3.12 9.94 -26.04
C TYR A 119 -2.44 9.85 -27.39
N ILE A 120 -1.17 9.46 -27.46
CA ILE A 120 -0.46 9.27 -28.73
C ILE A 120 -1.13 8.19 -29.61
N ARG A 121 -1.72 7.15 -28.97
CA ARG A 121 -2.40 6.05 -29.67
C ARG A 121 -3.83 6.39 -30.08
N THR A 122 -4.56 7.11 -29.24
CA THR A 122 -6.01 7.36 -29.44
C THR A 122 -6.32 8.69 -30.11
N SER A 123 -5.63 9.77 -29.73
CA SER A 123 -5.94 11.13 -30.16
C SER A 123 -4.67 12.00 -30.24
N PRO A 124 -3.72 11.73 -31.15
CA PRO A 124 -2.45 12.47 -31.20
C PRO A 124 -2.63 13.97 -31.49
N ALA A 125 -3.68 14.33 -32.22
CA ALA A 125 -4.00 15.74 -32.51
C ALA A 125 -4.44 16.50 -31.26
N ASP A 126 -5.23 15.88 -30.39
CA ASP A 126 -5.70 16.47 -29.13
C ASP A 126 -4.56 16.64 -28.12
N ALA A 127 -3.62 15.68 -28.11
CA ALA A 127 -2.41 15.77 -27.31
C ALA A 127 -1.57 17.00 -27.66
N LEU A 128 -1.43 17.30 -28.96
CA LEU A 128 -0.69 18.48 -29.44
C LEU A 128 -1.49 19.77 -29.24
N ALA A 129 -2.81 19.74 -29.43
CA ALA A 129 -3.69 20.90 -29.24
C ALA A 129 -3.76 21.38 -27.79
N SER A 130 -3.53 20.49 -26.84
CA SER A 130 -3.48 20.82 -25.40
C SER A 130 -2.18 21.51 -24.98
N MET A 131 -1.17 21.56 -25.84
CA MET A 131 0.13 22.17 -25.54
C MET A 131 0.16 23.62 -26.02
N THR A 132 0.75 24.49 -25.22
CA THR A 132 1.02 25.88 -25.63
C THR A 132 2.13 25.94 -26.69
N ALA A 133 2.12 26.99 -27.53
CA ALA A 133 3.17 27.18 -28.54
C ALA A 133 4.61 27.17 -27.95
N TRP A 134 4.77 27.67 -26.72
CA TRP A 134 6.05 27.62 -26.00
C TRP A 134 6.48 26.21 -25.65
N GLN A 135 5.54 25.36 -25.20
CA GLN A 135 5.84 23.97 -24.89
C GLN A 135 6.24 23.18 -26.13
N LEU A 136 5.59 23.42 -27.28
CA LEU A 136 5.91 22.78 -28.54
C LEU A 136 7.32 23.09 -29.06
N ILE A 137 7.89 24.25 -28.70
CA ILE A 137 9.23 24.67 -29.11
C ILE A 137 10.27 24.36 -28.03
N LEU A 138 9.98 24.74 -26.78
CA LEU A 138 10.98 24.67 -25.70
C LEU A 138 11.20 23.25 -25.21
N ALA A 139 10.16 22.37 -25.20
CA ALA A 139 10.33 21.01 -24.70
C ALA A 139 11.28 20.18 -25.60
N PRO A 140 11.13 20.13 -26.94
CA PRO A 140 12.08 19.43 -27.80
C PRO A 140 13.51 20.00 -27.70
N LEU A 141 13.63 21.33 -27.59
CA LEU A 141 14.94 21.97 -27.42
C LEU A 141 15.58 21.59 -26.09
N ALA A 142 14.82 21.61 -25.00
CA ALA A 142 15.31 21.18 -23.66
C ALA A 142 15.71 19.72 -23.64
N ILE A 143 14.93 18.82 -24.27
CA ILE A 143 15.27 17.40 -24.42
C ILE A 143 16.58 17.26 -25.18
N LEU A 144 16.74 17.95 -26.31
CA LEU A 144 17.96 17.90 -27.11
C LEU A 144 19.18 18.37 -26.31
N VAL A 145 19.08 19.54 -25.68
CA VAL A 145 20.17 20.12 -24.88
C VAL A 145 20.55 19.20 -23.71
N ALA A 146 19.59 18.70 -22.95
CA ALA A 146 19.84 17.78 -21.83
C ALA A 146 20.49 16.48 -22.34
N THR A 147 19.98 15.90 -23.43
CA THR A 147 20.54 14.69 -24.07
C THR A 147 22.00 14.90 -24.47
N VAL A 148 22.29 16.00 -25.15
CA VAL A 148 23.64 16.30 -25.63
C VAL A 148 24.61 16.50 -24.45
N LEU A 149 24.20 17.29 -23.43
CA LEU A 149 25.02 17.51 -22.24
C LEU A 149 25.34 16.21 -21.51
N LEU A 150 24.34 15.40 -21.22
CA LEU A 150 24.50 14.11 -20.54
C LEU A 150 25.36 13.15 -21.38
N TYR A 151 25.11 13.06 -22.67
CA TYR A 151 25.91 12.25 -23.59
C TYR A 151 27.39 12.63 -23.53
N PHE A 152 27.72 13.92 -23.56
CA PHE A 152 29.12 14.36 -23.45
C PHE A 152 29.74 14.00 -22.11
N VAL A 153 29.00 14.09 -21.00
CA VAL A 153 29.46 13.66 -19.67
C VAL A 153 29.81 12.17 -19.69
N PHE A 154 28.88 11.31 -20.15
CA PHE A 154 29.13 9.86 -20.19
C PHE A 154 30.21 9.45 -21.17
N ASN A 155 30.28 10.10 -22.33
CA ASN A 155 31.36 9.86 -23.29
C ASN A 155 32.73 10.23 -22.71
N LYS A 156 32.83 11.32 -21.93
CA LYS A 156 34.04 11.70 -21.20
C LYS A 156 34.41 10.68 -20.13
N ILE A 157 33.43 10.15 -19.38
CA ILE A 157 33.64 9.12 -18.36
C ILE A 157 34.21 7.83 -18.98
N THR A 158 33.69 7.41 -20.15
CA THR A 158 34.08 6.16 -20.80
C THR A 158 35.29 6.30 -21.74
N ALA A 159 35.69 7.51 -22.12
CA ALA A 159 36.83 7.78 -23.02
C ALA A 159 38.15 7.04 -22.66
N PRO A 160 38.48 6.85 -21.37
CA PRO A 160 39.71 6.11 -21.00
C PRO A 160 39.71 4.63 -21.41
N LEU A 161 38.55 4.03 -21.74
CA LEU A 161 38.41 2.64 -22.19
C LEU A 161 38.88 2.41 -23.64
N TYR A 162 38.93 3.46 -24.45
CA TYR A 162 39.11 3.35 -25.90
C TYR A 162 40.60 3.43 -26.31
N LYS A 163 41.52 3.63 -25.38
CA LYS A 163 42.94 3.65 -25.71
C LYS A 163 43.45 2.21 -25.96
N ASN A 164 44.12 2.03 -27.08
CA ASN A 164 44.62 0.74 -27.58
C ASN A 164 45.51 0.01 -26.58
N GLY A 165 45.34 -1.30 -26.50
CA GLY A 165 46.14 -2.23 -25.71
C GLY A 165 45.41 -3.55 -25.56
N SER A 166 46.00 -4.66 -25.95
CA SER A 166 45.45 -5.99 -25.71
C SER A 166 45.71 -6.42 -24.29
N PRO A 167 44.71 -6.79 -23.52
CA PRO A 167 44.93 -7.36 -22.19
C PRO A 167 45.61 -8.72 -22.33
N ARG A 168 46.62 -8.99 -21.47
CA ARG A 168 47.21 -10.32 -21.39
C ARG A 168 46.36 -11.18 -20.44
N HIS A 169 46.07 -12.41 -20.90
CA HIS A 169 45.36 -13.37 -20.05
C HIS A 169 46.20 -13.71 -18.84
N SER A 170 45.68 -13.55 -17.65
CA SER A 170 46.32 -13.87 -16.38
C SER A 170 45.27 -14.21 -15.31
N LEU A 171 45.65 -14.98 -14.31
CA LEU A 171 44.79 -15.26 -13.15
C LEU A 171 44.32 -13.97 -12.46
N ALA A 172 45.20 -12.97 -12.39
CA ALA A 172 44.86 -11.65 -11.85
C ALA A 172 43.74 -10.96 -12.65
N LEU A 173 43.68 -11.13 -13.98
CA LEU A 173 42.61 -10.58 -14.82
C LEU A 173 41.29 -11.28 -14.53
N SER A 174 41.29 -12.60 -14.34
CA SER A 174 40.12 -13.39 -13.99
C SER A 174 39.54 -12.97 -12.63
N LEU A 175 40.41 -12.81 -11.60
CA LEU A 175 39.95 -12.32 -10.28
C LEU A 175 39.42 -10.89 -10.34
N GLN A 176 40.04 -10.02 -11.15
CA GLN A 176 39.53 -8.66 -11.35
C GLN A 176 38.18 -8.65 -12.07
N SER A 177 37.98 -9.56 -13.03
CA SER A 177 36.70 -9.73 -13.73
C SER A 177 35.60 -10.18 -12.77
N LEU A 178 35.90 -11.08 -11.84
CA LEU A 178 34.97 -11.50 -10.78
C LEU A 178 34.53 -10.30 -9.92
N VAL A 179 35.47 -9.42 -9.53
CA VAL A 179 35.11 -8.20 -8.77
C VAL A 179 34.18 -7.30 -9.54
N VAL A 180 34.39 -7.08 -10.84
CA VAL A 180 33.50 -6.25 -11.67
C VAL A 180 32.14 -6.93 -11.83
N LEU A 181 32.09 -8.26 -11.98
CA LEU A 181 30.86 -9.02 -12.04
C LEU A 181 30.06 -8.89 -10.74
N LEU A 182 30.70 -9.10 -9.59
CA LEU A 182 30.06 -8.95 -8.27
C LEU A 182 29.56 -7.53 -8.03
N LEU A 183 30.34 -6.52 -8.43
CA LEU A 183 29.92 -5.13 -8.35
C LEU A 183 28.72 -4.84 -9.25
N THR A 184 28.69 -5.41 -10.45
CA THR A 184 27.53 -5.29 -11.35
C THR A 184 26.31 -6.02 -10.79
N ALA A 185 26.49 -7.22 -10.27
CA ALA A 185 25.42 -7.99 -9.61
C ALA A 185 24.88 -7.28 -8.36
N SER A 186 25.73 -6.56 -7.61
CA SER A 186 25.30 -5.81 -6.44
C SER A 186 24.31 -4.67 -6.75
N MET A 187 24.18 -4.27 -8.03
CA MET A 187 23.15 -3.29 -8.44
C MET A 187 21.72 -3.79 -8.21
N ILE A 188 21.55 -5.09 -7.99
CA ILE A 188 20.25 -5.61 -7.57
C ILE A 188 19.77 -4.99 -6.25
N LEU A 189 20.67 -4.61 -5.36
CA LEU A 189 20.35 -4.03 -4.07
C LEU A 189 19.64 -2.66 -4.20
N PRO A 190 20.22 -1.65 -4.88
CA PRO A 190 19.50 -0.40 -5.11
C PRO A 190 18.27 -0.56 -6.00
N ILE A 191 18.29 -1.46 -7.00
CA ILE A 191 17.13 -1.74 -7.86
C ILE A 191 15.97 -2.26 -7.03
N ARG A 192 16.20 -3.22 -6.15
CA ARG A 192 15.17 -3.81 -5.30
C ARG A 192 14.76 -2.88 -4.15
N GLY A 193 15.62 -1.99 -3.70
CA GLY A 193 15.40 -1.10 -2.56
C GLY A 193 15.97 -1.61 -1.24
N GLY A 194 16.85 -2.60 -1.28
CA GLY A 194 17.54 -3.18 -0.12
C GLY A 194 17.30 -4.67 0.04
N LEU A 195 17.49 -5.16 1.28
CA LEU A 195 17.33 -6.57 1.67
C LEU A 195 15.98 -6.88 2.34
N GLY A 196 15.16 -5.86 2.60
CA GLY A 196 13.83 -6.00 3.20
C GLY A 196 12.86 -6.80 2.33
N THR A 197 11.66 -7.06 2.85
CA THR A 197 10.58 -7.76 2.13
C THR A 197 9.95 -6.90 1.06
N GLY A 198 9.83 -5.58 1.28
CA GLY A 198 9.32 -4.61 0.32
C GLY A 198 10.29 -4.32 -0.83
N THR A 199 9.77 -4.30 -2.06
CA THR A 199 10.51 -3.86 -3.24
C THR A 199 10.30 -2.38 -3.50
N ASN A 200 11.11 -1.78 -4.39
CA ASN A 200 10.87 -0.41 -4.83
C ASN A 200 9.59 -0.31 -5.67
N HIS A 201 8.78 0.67 -5.35
CA HIS A 201 7.59 1.12 -6.09
C HIS A 201 7.42 2.63 -5.87
N THR A 202 6.63 3.30 -6.68
CA THR A 202 6.43 4.77 -6.61
C THR A 202 6.03 5.23 -5.20
N GLY A 203 5.15 4.50 -4.53
CA GLY A 203 4.70 4.83 -3.17
C GLY A 203 5.76 4.67 -2.08
N SER A 204 6.87 3.97 -2.34
CA SER A 204 7.93 3.75 -1.34
C SER A 204 8.66 5.04 -0.91
N VAL A 205 8.47 6.13 -1.64
CA VAL A 205 9.04 7.45 -1.33
C VAL A 205 8.03 8.41 -0.72
N TYR A 206 6.79 7.98 -0.46
CA TYR A 206 5.78 8.82 0.18
C TYR A 206 6.11 9.00 1.67
N PHE A 207 6.02 10.25 2.13
CA PHE A 207 6.39 10.61 3.51
C PHE A 207 5.49 11.70 4.11
N SER A 208 4.62 12.33 3.32
CA SER A 208 3.82 13.47 3.73
C SER A 208 2.35 13.28 3.36
N THR A 209 1.44 13.78 4.20
CA THR A 209 0.02 13.92 3.84
C THR A 209 -0.21 14.95 2.73
N ASN A 210 0.76 15.83 2.47
CA ASN A 210 0.73 16.70 1.30
C ASN A 210 1.24 15.94 0.08
N ILE A 211 0.32 15.54 -0.80
CA ILE A 211 0.60 14.70 -1.96
C ILE A 211 1.66 15.30 -2.91
N ILE A 212 1.74 16.63 -3.03
CA ILE A 212 2.70 17.30 -3.92
C ILE A 212 4.14 17.05 -3.46
N MET A 213 4.38 16.99 -2.14
CA MET A 213 5.69 16.67 -1.59
C MET A 213 6.10 15.24 -1.92
N ASN A 214 5.15 14.30 -1.87
CA ASN A 214 5.36 12.91 -2.28
C ASN A 214 5.68 12.82 -3.78
N HIS A 215 4.91 13.52 -4.62
CA HIS A 215 5.15 13.57 -6.07
C HIS A 215 6.52 14.19 -6.41
N ALA A 216 6.96 15.20 -5.68
CA ALA A 216 8.30 15.78 -5.84
C ALA A 216 9.43 14.80 -5.52
N ALA A 217 9.19 13.83 -4.63
CA ALA A 217 10.16 12.78 -4.29
C ALA A 217 10.24 11.66 -5.36
N VAL A 218 9.22 11.48 -6.19
CA VAL A 218 9.16 10.43 -7.21
C VAL A 218 10.17 10.70 -8.32
N ASN A 219 10.82 9.63 -8.82
CA ASN A 219 11.63 9.68 -10.02
C ASN A 219 10.73 9.45 -11.25
N PRO A 220 10.65 10.39 -12.23
CA PRO A 220 9.69 10.30 -13.34
C PRO A 220 9.95 9.14 -14.30
N VAL A 221 11.20 8.68 -14.42
CA VAL A 221 11.50 7.47 -15.22
C VAL A 221 10.98 6.23 -14.53
N PHE A 222 11.12 6.17 -13.20
CA PHE A 222 10.63 5.05 -12.41
C PHE A 222 9.09 4.95 -12.48
N SER A 223 8.37 6.05 -12.24
CA SER A 223 6.91 6.05 -12.29
C SER A 223 6.37 5.71 -13.68
N PHE A 224 7.02 6.20 -14.74
CA PHE A 224 6.64 5.87 -16.11
C PHE A 224 6.81 4.37 -16.41
N VAL A 225 7.98 3.80 -16.07
CA VAL A 225 8.24 2.36 -16.31
C VAL A 225 7.29 1.49 -15.50
N GLU A 226 7.07 1.83 -14.22
CA GLU A 226 6.12 1.14 -13.36
C GLU A 226 4.71 1.17 -13.96
N ALA A 227 4.21 2.34 -14.38
CA ALA A 227 2.88 2.47 -14.96
C ALA A 227 2.71 1.71 -16.30
N VAL A 228 3.77 1.63 -17.10
CA VAL A 228 3.73 0.85 -18.37
C VAL A 228 3.76 -0.66 -18.11
N THR A 229 4.49 -1.11 -17.09
CA THR A 229 4.64 -2.54 -16.79
C THR A 229 3.50 -3.12 -15.95
N HIS A 230 2.75 -2.27 -15.23
CA HIS A 230 1.63 -2.66 -14.36
C HIS A 230 0.29 -2.11 -14.85
N GLN A 231 0.10 -2.03 -16.15
CA GLN A 231 -1.15 -1.54 -16.73
C GLN A 231 -2.26 -2.60 -16.59
N GLU A 232 -3.30 -2.30 -15.80
CA GLU A 232 -4.54 -3.08 -15.74
C GLU A 232 -5.68 -2.31 -16.42
N GLU A 233 -6.44 -2.99 -17.27
CA GLU A 233 -7.67 -2.44 -17.86
C GLU A 233 -8.81 -2.58 -16.83
N ILE A 234 -9.05 -1.53 -16.04
CA ILE A 234 -10.07 -1.52 -14.99
C ILE A 234 -11.46 -1.28 -15.58
N GLY A 235 -11.60 -0.28 -16.44
CA GLY A 235 -12.90 0.25 -16.88
C GLY A 235 -13.76 -0.69 -17.71
N THR A 236 -13.18 -1.67 -18.40
CA THR A 236 -13.90 -2.66 -19.21
C THR A 236 -14.14 -3.98 -18.51
N ARG A 237 -13.52 -4.18 -17.35
CA ARG A 237 -13.58 -5.44 -16.59
C ARG A 237 -14.92 -5.55 -15.84
N TYR A 238 -15.45 -6.75 -15.75
CA TYR A 238 -16.67 -7.05 -14.98
C TYR A 238 -17.91 -6.26 -15.40
N ARG A 239 -18.26 -6.31 -16.69
CA ARG A 239 -19.50 -5.76 -17.24
C ARG A 239 -20.56 -6.88 -17.32
N PHE A 240 -21.46 -6.93 -16.34
CA PHE A 240 -22.47 -7.99 -16.21
C PHE A 240 -23.86 -7.57 -16.69
N MET A 241 -24.17 -6.27 -16.61
CA MET A 241 -25.49 -5.69 -16.93
C MET A 241 -25.33 -4.24 -17.38
N SER A 242 -26.44 -3.59 -17.76
CA SER A 242 -26.43 -2.16 -18.08
C SER A 242 -26.08 -1.31 -16.85
N ASP A 243 -25.52 -0.12 -17.07
CA ASP A 243 -25.11 0.77 -15.97
C ASP A 243 -26.31 1.25 -15.16
N GLU A 244 -27.50 1.40 -15.79
CA GLU A 244 -28.75 1.77 -15.13
C GLU A 244 -29.23 0.63 -14.20
N GLU A 245 -29.21 -0.63 -14.68
CA GLU A 245 -29.60 -1.79 -13.86
C GLU A 245 -28.63 -1.98 -12.69
N ALA A 246 -27.33 -1.90 -12.93
CA ALA A 246 -26.29 -2.00 -11.90
C ALA A 246 -26.47 -0.91 -10.84
N THR A 247 -26.70 0.33 -11.25
CA THR A 247 -26.91 1.46 -10.34
C THR A 247 -28.18 1.30 -9.50
N ALA A 248 -29.29 0.85 -10.11
CA ALA A 248 -30.54 0.64 -9.40
C ALA A 248 -30.45 -0.46 -8.34
N ILE A 249 -29.70 -1.53 -8.61
CA ILE A 249 -29.45 -2.61 -7.64
C ILE A 249 -28.52 -2.10 -6.54
N PHE A 250 -27.39 -1.49 -6.91
CA PHE A 250 -26.37 -0.99 -5.99
C PHE A 250 -26.92 0.02 -5.00
N SER A 251 -27.74 0.98 -5.46
CA SER A 251 -28.34 2.00 -4.58
C SER A 251 -29.23 1.40 -3.49
N LYS A 252 -29.89 0.26 -3.77
CA LYS A 252 -30.67 -0.45 -2.75
C LYS A 252 -29.79 -1.18 -1.74
N MET A 253 -28.60 -1.58 -2.14
CA MET A 253 -27.65 -2.30 -1.28
C MET A 253 -26.85 -1.36 -0.37
N THR A 254 -26.66 -0.11 -0.78
CA THR A 254 -25.83 0.88 -0.07
C THR A 254 -26.65 2.01 0.55
N HIS A 255 -27.97 1.89 0.57
CA HIS A 255 -28.83 2.89 1.21
C HIS A 255 -28.63 2.83 2.73
N THR A 256 -28.13 3.91 3.31
CA THR A 256 -27.98 4.10 4.75
C THR A 256 -28.60 5.42 5.17
N THR A 257 -29.18 5.44 6.34
CA THR A 257 -29.63 6.68 6.98
C THR A 257 -28.51 7.20 7.87
N LEU A 258 -28.19 8.48 7.74
CA LEU A 258 -27.28 9.11 8.68
C LEU A 258 -27.97 9.18 10.04
N ARG A 259 -27.49 8.45 11.03
CA ARG A 259 -28.01 8.56 12.39
C ARG A 259 -27.61 9.92 12.96
N ALA A 260 -28.57 10.62 13.54
CA ALA A 260 -28.29 11.82 14.31
C ALA A 260 -27.41 11.43 15.53
N SER A 261 -26.24 12.05 15.63
CA SER A 261 -25.34 11.79 16.77
C SER A 261 -26.00 12.10 18.09
N ALA A 262 -25.96 11.15 19.00
CA ALA A 262 -26.37 11.34 20.38
C ALA A 262 -25.30 11.98 21.27
N SER A 263 -24.03 12.06 20.81
CA SER A 263 -22.90 12.45 21.68
C SER A 263 -22.12 13.64 21.13
N SER A 264 -21.99 14.68 21.96
CA SER A 264 -21.01 15.77 21.75
C SER A 264 -19.61 15.41 22.27
N ARG A 265 -19.41 14.19 22.80
CA ARG A 265 -18.17 13.72 23.41
C ARG A 265 -17.24 13.13 22.36
N GLN A 266 -16.01 13.61 22.32
CA GLN A 266 -14.96 13.04 21.48
C GLN A 266 -14.29 11.86 22.22
N PHE A 267 -14.40 10.66 21.64
CA PHE A 267 -13.75 9.45 22.15
C PHE A 267 -12.40 9.22 21.45
N ASN A 268 -11.41 8.72 22.18
CA ASN A 268 -10.22 8.15 21.59
C ASN A 268 -10.58 6.83 20.90
N VAL A 269 -9.88 6.52 19.82
CA VAL A 269 -10.10 5.27 19.07
C VAL A 269 -8.80 4.52 18.90
N ILE A 270 -8.83 3.22 19.18
CA ILE A 270 -7.76 2.27 18.87
C ILE A 270 -8.36 1.20 17.97
N LEU A 271 -7.81 1.00 16.77
CA LEU A 271 -8.18 -0.06 15.85
C LEU A 271 -7.05 -1.07 15.78
N ILE A 272 -7.35 -2.32 16.15
CA ILE A 272 -6.39 -3.43 16.18
C ILE A 272 -6.76 -4.41 15.08
N SER A 273 -5.94 -4.49 14.04
CA SER A 273 -6.04 -5.51 13.00
C SER A 273 -5.17 -6.69 13.36
N LEU A 274 -5.79 -7.88 13.54
CA LEU A 274 -5.09 -9.10 13.92
C LEU A 274 -4.73 -9.90 12.67
N GLU A 275 -3.44 -10.10 12.43
CA GLU A 275 -2.92 -10.87 11.30
C GLU A 275 -3.41 -12.32 11.33
N SER A 276 -4.06 -12.74 10.23
CA SER A 276 -4.44 -14.15 9.99
C SER A 276 -5.42 -14.78 11.00
N PHE A 277 -5.94 -14.04 11.96
CA PHE A 277 -6.95 -14.54 12.90
C PHE A 277 -8.29 -14.78 12.20
N SER A 278 -9.09 -15.69 12.76
CA SER A 278 -10.43 -16.01 12.25
C SER A 278 -11.33 -16.43 13.39
N ASP A 279 -12.63 -16.56 13.11
CA ASP A 279 -13.58 -17.16 14.05
C ASP A 279 -13.14 -18.59 14.45
N SER A 280 -12.59 -19.37 13.52
CA SER A 280 -12.12 -20.73 13.77
C SER A 280 -11.04 -20.84 14.83
N ILE A 281 -10.09 -19.88 14.90
CA ILE A 281 -8.99 -19.93 15.87
C ILE A 281 -9.48 -19.71 17.30
N MET A 282 -10.57 -18.96 17.47
CA MET A 282 -11.17 -18.67 18.78
C MET A 282 -11.75 -19.91 19.46
N HIS A 283 -12.06 -20.93 18.69
CA HIS A 283 -12.63 -22.19 19.20
C HIS A 283 -11.57 -23.23 19.58
N ILE A 284 -10.27 -22.92 19.42
CA ILE A 284 -9.18 -23.83 19.81
C ILE A 284 -8.79 -23.56 21.26
N PRO A 285 -8.97 -24.57 22.17
CA PRO A 285 -8.71 -24.36 23.59
C PRO A 285 -7.28 -23.88 23.88
N GLY A 286 -7.15 -22.80 24.61
CA GLY A 286 -5.87 -22.25 25.08
C GLY A 286 -5.09 -21.43 24.06
N VAL A 287 -5.60 -21.23 22.85
CA VAL A 287 -4.93 -20.41 21.80
C VAL A 287 -5.26 -18.93 21.98
N THR A 288 -6.53 -18.56 22.10
CA THR A 288 -6.97 -17.16 22.16
C THR A 288 -7.79 -16.80 23.40
N PRO A 289 -7.32 -17.11 24.62
CA PRO A 289 -8.10 -16.83 25.84
C PRO A 289 -8.33 -15.34 26.08
N CYS A 290 -7.40 -14.45 25.68
CA CYS A 290 -7.56 -13.01 25.87
C CYS A 290 -8.59 -12.45 24.88
N LEU A 291 -8.52 -12.83 23.61
CA LEU A 291 -9.49 -12.41 22.59
C LEU A 291 -10.90 -12.91 22.93
N ASN A 292 -11.03 -14.17 23.38
CA ASN A 292 -12.31 -14.73 23.82
C ASN A 292 -12.90 -13.94 24.98
N LYS A 293 -12.07 -13.60 25.98
CA LYS A 293 -12.52 -12.77 27.11
C LYS A 293 -12.96 -11.37 26.63
N LEU A 294 -12.24 -10.76 25.69
CA LEU A 294 -12.63 -9.46 25.13
C LEU A 294 -13.93 -9.55 24.34
N ALA A 295 -14.21 -10.68 23.68
CA ALA A 295 -15.47 -10.94 23.01
C ALA A 295 -16.63 -11.11 24.00
N ASP A 296 -16.42 -11.81 25.14
CA ASP A 296 -17.42 -12.01 26.18
C ASP A 296 -17.74 -10.71 26.95
N ASP A 297 -16.72 -9.91 27.25
CA ASP A 297 -16.86 -8.66 27.99
C ASP A 297 -17.32 -7.47 27.12
N GLY A 298 -17.05 -7.53 25.81
CA GLY A 298 -17.29 -6.46 24.83
C GLY A 298 -18.63 -6.57 24.07
N LEU A 299 -18.64 -6.00 22.88
CA LEU A 299 -19.71 -6.17 21.90
C LEU A 299 -19.15 -6.98 20.73
N HIS A 300 -19.52 -8.24 20.64
CA HIS A 300 -19.05 -9.18 19.64
C HIS A 300 -20.09 -9.38 18.53
N PHE A 301 -19.76 -8.95 17.29
CA PHE A 301 -20.59 -9.17 16.13
C PHE A 301 -20.34 -10.59 15.59
N HIS A 302 -21.32 -11.47 15.71
CA HIS A 302 -21.17 -12.90 15.46
C HIS A 302 -21.15 -13.29 13.99
N ASN A 303 -21.80 -12.49 13.10
CA ASN A 303 -21.94 -12.78 11.68
C ASN A 303 -21.14 -11.78 10.83
N PHE A 304 -19.85 -11.62 11.15
CA PHE A 304 -18.98 -10.67 10.50
C PHE A 304 -17.94 -11.37 9.60
N TYR A 305 -17.63 -10.74 8.45
CA TYR A 305 -16.85 -11.39 7.40
C TYR A 305 -15.71 -10.51 6.90
N ALA A 306 -14.56 -11.15 6.60
CA ALA A 306 -13.49 -10.55 5.84
C ALA A 306 -13.91 -10.35 4.38
N ASN A 307 -13.45 -9.27 3.76
CA ASN A 307 -13.74 -8.96 2.36
C ASN A 307 -12.87 -9.78 1.38
N SER A 308 -11.74 -10.33 1.84
CA SER A 308 -10.80 -11.09 1.02
C SER A 308 -9.95 -12.01 1.90
N PHE A 309 -8.88 -12.53 1.30
CA PHE A 309 -7.97 -13.51 1.90
C PHE A 309 -6.53 -12.99 1.98
N ARG A 310 -6.31 -11.67 1.85
CA ARG A 310 -4.99 -11.04 1.88
C ARG A 310 -5.04 -9.71 2.64
N THR A 311 -3.96 -9.45 3.38
CA THR A 311 -3.79 -8.29 4.25
C THR A 311 -3.93 -6.95 3.51
N ASP A 312 -3.30 -6.80 2.34
CA ASP A 312 -3.33 -5.57 1.54
C ASP A 312 -4.75 -5.15 1.15
N ARG A 313 -5.63 -6.10 0.86
CA ARG A 313 -7.04 -5.87 0.53
C ARG A 313 -7.89 -5.63 1.77
N ALA A 314 -7.64 -6.40 2.82
CA ALA A 314 -8.36 -6.27 4.08
C ALA A 314 -8.10 -4.91 4.74
N LEU A 315 -6.86 -4.43 4.77
CA LEU A 315 -6.53 -3.12 5.33
C LEU A 315 -7.25 -1.99 4.59
N VAL A 316 -7.36 -2.06 3.25
CA VAL A 316 -8.16 -1.09 2.49
C VAL A 316 -9.64 -1.18 2.83
N SER A 317 -10.18 -2.40 2.97
CA SER A 317 -11.59 -2.60 3.36
C SER A 317 -11.88 -2.07 4.76
N ILE A 318 -10.99 -2.29 5.71
CA ILE A 318 -11.12 -1.83 7.10
C ILE A 318 -11.01 -0.32 7.20
N HIS A 319 -9.99 0.28 6.58
CA HIS A 319 -9.68 1.71 6.75
C HIS A 319 -10.42 2.64 5.81
N SER A 320 -10.72 2.19 4.58
CA SER A 320 -11.33 2.99 3.52
C SER A 320 -12.70 2.48 3.08
N ALA A 321 -13.19 1.39 3.68
CA ALA A 321 -14.47 0.75 3.32
C ALA A 321 -14.61 0.38 1.84
N LEU A 322 -13.49 0.26 1.10
CA LEU A 322 -13.52 -0.15 -0.29
C LEU A 322 -13.55 -1.68 -0.37
N PRO A 323 -14.50 -2.27 -1.10
CA PRO A 323 -14.54 -3.72 -1.28
C PRO A 323 -13.28 -4.25 -1.94
N ALA A 324 -12.84 -5.43 -1.52
CA ALA A 324 -11.67 -6.08 -2.09
C ALA A 324 -11.89 -6.46 -3.56
N GLN A 325 -10.83 -6.40 -4.37
CA GLN A 325 -10.85 -6.75 -5.78
C GLN A 325 -10.41 -8.20 -5.99
N PRO A 326 -11.02 -8.97 -6.93
CA PRO A 326 -10.69 -10.40 -7.12
C PRO A 326 -9.25 -10.67 -7.52
N THR A 327 -8.67 -9.87 -8.40
CA THR A 327 -7.38 -10.15 -9.06
C THR A 327 -6.31 -9.09 -8.85
N MET A 328 -6.66 -7.94 -8.31
CA MET A 328 -5.75 -6.81 -8.09
C MET A 328 -5.87 -6.29 -6.67
N SER A 329 -4.94 -5.43 -6.27
CA SER A 329 -5.04 -4.62 -5.05
C SER A 329 -4.96 -3.14 -5.43
N ILE A 330 -5.93 -2.35 -4.99
CA ILE A 330 -5.88 -0.89 -5.18
C ILE A 330 -4.68 -0.27 -4.46
N MET A 331 -4.17 -0.92 -3.42
CA MET A 331 -3.00 -0.49 -2.68
C MET A 331 -1.74 -0.43 -3.57
N ASP A 332 -1.67 -1.29 -4.60
CA ASP A 332 -0.58 -1.29 -5.59
C ASP A 332 -0.66 -0.12 -6.59
N MET A 333 -1.73 0.69 -6.51
CA MET A 333 -1.98 1.85 -7.37
C MET A 333 -2.02 3.15 -6.54
N PRO A 334 -0.87 3.73 -6.14
CA PRO A 334 -0.84 4.88 -5.23
C PRO A 334 -1.67 6.08 -5.70
N LYS A 335 -1.71 6.34 -7.00
CA LYS A 335 -2.53 7.40 -7.60
C LYS A 335 -4.03 7.24 -7.27
N LYS A 336 -4.53 6.01 -7.32
CA LYS A 336 -5.94 5.69 -7.06
C LYS A 336 -6.21 5.52 -5.57
N SER A 337 -5.33 4.79 -4.86
CA SER A 337 -5.52 4.49 -3.43
C SER A 337 -5.49 5.72 -2.53
N THR A 338 -4.67 6.74 -2.86
CA THR A 338 -4.60 7.99 -2.10
C THR A 338 -5.83 8.90 -2.28
N SER A 339 -6.70 8.62 -3.24
CA SER A 339 -7.98 9.33 -3.43
C SER A 339 -9.14 8.73 -2.62
N LEU A 340 -8.92 7.61 -1.91
CA LEU A 340 -9.94 6.95 -1.11
C LEU A 340 -10.26 7.77 0.16
N PRO A 341 -11.54 7.85 0.57
CA PRO A 341 -11.86 8.25 1.93
C PRO A 341 -11.23 7.26 2.92
N SER A 342 -10.92 7.71 4.12
CA SER A 342 -10.42 6.82 5.16
C SER A 342 -10.85 7.25 6.55
N ILE A 343 -10.97 6.31 7.46
CA ILE A 343 -11.21 6.58 8.89
C ILE A 343 -10.17 7.58 9.41
N ALA A 344 -8.88 7.38 9.08
CA ALA A 344 -7.81 8.26 9.54
C ALA A 344 -7.94 9.69 8.99
N GLY A 345 -8.23 9.84 7.70
CA GLY A 345 -8.42 11.14 7.06
C GLY A 345 -9.62 11.89 7.64
N THR A 346 -10.76 11.20 7.77
CA THR A 346 -11.98 11.77 8.35
C THR A 346 -11.76 12.19 9.82
N LEU A 347 -11.12 11.34 10.63
CA LEU A 347 -10.81 11.67 12.03
C LEU A 347 -9.78 12.81 12.14
N ALA A 348 -8.76 12.86 11.28
CA ALA A 348 -7.80 13.97 11.26
C ALA A 348 -8.47 15.31 10.95
N GLN A 349 -9.42 15.35 10.01
CA GLN A 349 -10.25 16.53 9.71
C GLN A 349 -11.11 16.96 10.91
N ASN A 350 -11.47 16.00 11.78
CA ASN A 350 -12.22 16.25 13.02
C ASN A 350 -11.30 16.48 14.24
N GLY A 351 -10.02 16.80 14.01
CA GLY A 351 -9.07 17.22 15.05
C GLY A 351 -8.33 16.11 15.79
N TYR A 352 -8.47 14.86 15.35
CA TYR A 352 -7.73 13.73 15.93
C TYR A 352 -6.26 13.71 15.50
N SER A 353 -5.38 13.26 16.40
CA SER A 353 -4.04 12.84 16.02
C SER A 353 -4.06 11.38 15.55
N THR A 354 -3.46 11.10 14.38
CA THR A 354 -3.55 9.78 13.74
C THR A 354 -2.19 9.13 13.58
N THR A 355 -2.04 7.87 14.03
CA THR A 355 -0.79 7.10 13.90
C THR A 355 -1.09 5.64 13.57
N PHE A 356 -0.36 5.09 12.59
CA PHE A 356 -0.38 3.67 12.24
C PHE A 356 0.88 2.97 12.78
N TYR A 357 0.72 1.78 13.34
CA TYR A 357 1.78 0.95 13.93
C TYR A 357 1.85 -0.39 13.23
N TYR A 358 3.07 -0.79 12.84
CA TYR A 358 3.33 -2.07 12.19
C TYR A 358 4.75 -2.55 12.50
N GLY A 359 4.91 -3.81 12.90
CA GLY A 359 6.24 -4.39 13.18
C GLY A 359 7.08 -4.70 11.95
N GLY A 360 6.48 -4.79 10.78
CA GLY A 360 7.12 -5.15 9.52
C GLY A 360 7.56 -3.99 8.65
N ASP A 361 8.09 -4.33 7.46
CA ASP A 361 8.47 -3.36 6.43
C ASP A 361 7.23 -2.69 5.83
N ILE A 362 6.97 -1.46 6.21
CA ILE A 362 5.81 -0.67 5.77
C ILE A 362 5.80 -0.41 4.24
N ASN A 363 6.89 -0.68 3.53
CA ASN A 363 6.92 -0.57 2.08
C ASN A 363 6.41 -1.82 1.37
N TYR A 364 6.17 -2.91 2.11
CA TYR A 364 5.52 -4.09 1.56
C TYR A 364 4.12 -3.72 1.04
N SER A 365 3.73 -4.23 -0.14
CA SER A 365 2.43 -3.98 -0.79
C SER A 365 1.97 -2.51 -0.81
N ASN A 366 2.88 -1.55 -0.96
CA ASN A 366 2.55 -0.11 -0.99
C ASN A 366 1.86 0.45 0.27
N MET A 367 1.88 -0.25 1.41
CA MET A 367 1.20 0.19 2.64
C MET A 367 1.58 1.62 3.05
N ARG A 368 2.87 1.99 2.93
CA ARG A 368 3.33 3.35 3.25
C ARG A 368 2.57 4.42 2.47
N SER A 369 2.48 4.29 1.14
CA SER A 369 1.80 5.28 0.31
C SER A 369 0.32 5.36 0.60
N TYR A 370 -0.31 4.20 0.84
CA TYR A 370 -1.71 4.11 1.18
C TYR A 370 -2.01 4.83 2.50
N PHE A 371 -1.35 4.48 3.60
CA PHE A 371 -1.63 5.06 4.91
C PHE A 371 -1.31 6.55 4.98
N ILE A 372 -0.16 6.98 4.45
CA ILE A 372 0.18 8.41 4.39
C ILE A 372 -0.81 9.16 3.50
N GLY A 373 -1.08 8.65 2.30
CA GLY A 373 -1.95 9.29 1.32
C GLY A 373 -3.41 9.40 1.77
N THR A 374 -3.86 8.48 2.62
CA THR A 374 -5.22 8.47 3.16
C THR A 374 -5.35 9.14 4.54
N GLY A 375 -4.29 9.78 5.08
CA GLY A 375 -4.43 10.72 6.20
C GLY A 375 -3.85 10.29 7.54
N PHE A 376 -3.08 9.19 7.61
CA PHE A 376 -2.26 8.96 8.80
C PHE A 376 -1.10 9.96 8.85
N GLN A 377 -1.05 10.74 9.91
CA GLN A 377 -0.04 11.78 10.13
C GLN A 377 1.33 11.18 10.49
N HIS A 378 1.32 10.03 11.16
CA HIS A 378 2.52 9.33 11.58
C HIS A 378 2.41 7.83 11.27
N ILE A 379 3.55 7.22 10.97
CA ILE A 379 3.72 5.77 10.84
C ILE A 379 4.89 5.36 11.72
N VAL A 380 4.68 4.33 12.54
CA VAL A 380 5.71 3.63 13.29
C VAL A 380 5.86 2.25 12.64
N SER A 381 7.04 1.92 12.16
CA SER A 381 7.33 0.66 11.46
C SER A 381 8.62 0.02 11.97
N ASP A 382 9.02 -1.10 11.39
CA ASP A 382 10.25 -1.82 11.76
C ASP A 382 11.48 -0.94 11.93
N VAL A 383 11.65 0.08 11.07
CA VAL A 383 12.80 0.99 11.11
C VAL A 383 12.86 1.89 12.35
N ASP A 384 11.75 2.05 13.07
CA ASP A 384 11.65 2.85 14.28
C ASP A 384 12.04 2.08 15.55
N PHE A 385 12.40 0.79 15.39
CA PHE A 385 12.80 -0.08 16.48
C PHE A 385 14.29 -0.45 16.41
N PRO A 386 14.96 -0.66 17.55
CA PRO A 386 16.33 -1.17 17.58
C PRO A 386 16.43 -2.52 16.85
N LYS A 387 17.52 -2.73 16.12
CA LYS A 387 17.76 -3.99 15.38
C LYS A 387 17.71 -5.24 16.25
N SER A 388 17.99 -5.13 17.56
CA SER A 388 17.89 -6.23 18.51
C SER A 388 16.47 -6.75 18.71
N LEU A 389 15.44 -5.97 18.34
CA LEU A 389 14.04 -6.37 18.41
C LEU A 389 13.51 -6.99 17.10
N HIS A 390 14.30 -6.97 16.02
CA HIS A 390 13.96 -7.64 14.76
C HIS A 390 14.25 -9.14 14.90
N THR A 391 13.32 -9.86 15.54
CA THR A 391 13.48 -11.28 15.90
C THR A 391 12.84 -12.22 14.89
N GLY A 392 11.91 -11.75 14.08
CA GLY A 392 11.22 -12.54 13.06
C GLY A 392 11.68 -12.19 11.63
N LYS A 393 11.28 -13.02 10.69
CA LYS A 393 11.51 -12.81 9.24
C LYS A 393 10.89 -11.51 8.74
N TRP A 394 9.75 -11.11 9.31
CA TRP A 394 9.00 -9.94 8.88
C TRP A 394 9.42 -8.65 9.58
N GLY A 395 10.07 -8.73 10.73
CA GLY A 395 10.56 -7.57 11.48
C GLY A 395 10.47 -7.74 12.99
N VAL A 396 9.72 -6.84 13.61
CA VAL A 396 9.56 -6.72 15.08
C VAL A 396 8.27 -7.41 15.50
N ALA A 397 8.36 -8.35 16.44
CA ALA A 397 7.21 -9.07 16.96
C ALA A 397 6.18 -8.15 17.67
N ASP A 398 4.95 -8.61 17.84
CA ASP A 398 3.80 -7.81 18.31
C ASP A 398 4.03 -7.16 19.69
N GLY A 399 4.67 -7.87 20.62
CA GLY A 399 4.89 -7.37 22.00
C GLY A 399 5.53 -5.98 22.02
N PRO A 400 6.77 -5.79 21.48
CA PRO A 400 7.42 -4.49 21.39
C PRO A 400 6.60 -3.42 20.62
N VAL A 401 5.79 -3.81 19.64
CA VAL A 401 4.93 -2.86 18.90
C VAL A 401 3.79 -2.35 19.76
N PHE A 402 3.13 -3.24 20.52
CA PHE A 402 2.12 -2.86 21.52
C PHE A 402 2.73 -2.02 22.66
N ASP A 403 3.94 -2.34 23.12
CA ASP A 403 4.63 -1.54 24.14
C ASP A 403 4.92 -0.13 23.64
N ARG A 404 5.31 0.02 22.37
CA ARG A 404 5.53 1.32 21.74
C ARG A 404 4.21 2.10 21.62
N LEU A 405 3.13 1.50 21.15
CA LEU A 405 1.81 2.11 21.10
C LEU A 405 1.38 2.60 22.48
N LEU A 406 1.54 1.77 23.51
CA LEU A 406 1.20 2.13 24.89
C LEU A 406 2.05 3.28 25.44
N ALA A 407 3.36 3.28 25.12
CA ALA A 407 4.27 4.36 25.51
C ALA A 407 3.90 5.70 24.85
N ASP A 408 3.55 5.66 23.57
CA ASP A 408 3.12 6.84 22.81
C ASP A 408 1.79 7.40 23.38
N ILE A 409 0.83 6.53 23.77
CA ILE A 409 -0.42 6.95 24.45
C ILE A 409 -0.09 7.59 25.82
N LYS A 410 0.78 6.97 26.64
CA LYS A 410 1.20 7.51 27.95
C LYS A 410 1.90 8.86 27.85
N SER A 411 2.64 9.09 26.78
CA SER A 411 3.41 10.32 26.57
C SER A 411 2.62 11.43 25.85
N ASP A 412 1.46 11.11 25.31
CA ASP A 412 0.64 12.10 24.58
C ASP A 412 0.08 13.16 25.54
N LYS A 413 0.59 14.38 25.39
CA LYS A 413 0.17 15.57 26.16
C LYS A 413 -0.60 16.57 25.31
N SER A 414 -0.97 16.20 24.09
CA SER A 414 -1.61 17.11 23.13
C SER A 414 -2.98 17.60 23.59
N GLY A 415 -3.66 16.85 24.45
CA GLY A 415 -5.05 17.10 24.86
C GLY A 415 -6.07 16.87 23.73
N LYS A 416 -5.61 16.43 22.55
CA LYS A 416 -6.47 16.07 21.40
C LYS A 416 -6.95 14.63 21.52
N PRO A 417 -8.12 14.29 20.96
CA PRO A 417 -8.47 12.91 20.76
C PRO A 417 -7.50 12.25 19.80
N PHE A 418 -7.28 10.95 19.95
CA PHE A 418 -6.37 10.22 19.09
C PHE A 418 -7.07 9.07 18.36
N PHE A 419 -6.57 8.78 17.17
CA PHE A 419 -6.80 7.54 16.44
C PHE A 419 -5.47 6.81 16.29
N ARG A 420 -5.40 5.62 16.86
CA ARG A 420 -4.24 4.74 16.76
C ARG A 420 -4.67 3.45 16.09
N SER A 421 -4.02 3.08 15.00
CA SER A 421 -4.26 1.79 14.36
C SER A 421 -2.99 0.96 14.42
N ILE A 422 -3.13 -0.31 14.75
CA ILE A 422 -2.05 -1.28 14.79
C ILE A 422 -2.42 -2.51 13.97
N MET A 423 -1.47 -2.99 13.15
CA MET A 423 -1.50 -4.29 12.51
C MET A 423 -0.50 -5.20 13.18
N THR A 424 -0.95 -6.37 13.67
CA THR A 424 -0.08 -7.41 14.20
C THR A 424 0.58 -8.20 13.07
N GLU A 425 1.66 -8.97 13.36
CA GLU A 425 2.31 -9.77 12.32
C GLU A 425 2.82 -11.12 12.82
N SER A 426 2.92 -11.32 14.16
CA SER A 426 3.58 -12.49 14.74
C SER A 426 2.93 -13.82 14.39
N SER A 427 1.64 -13.80 14.03
CA SER A 427 0.87 -14.95 13.57
C SER A 427 1.04 -15.26 12.07
N HIS A 428 1.92 -14.54 11.35
CA HIS A 428 2.28 -14.81 9.96
C HIS A 428 3.39 -15.86 9.85
N GLU A 429 3.38 -16.64 8.76
CA GLU A 429 4.48 -17.58 8.43
C GLU A 429 5.84 -16.85 8.32
N PRO A 430 6.92 -17.38 8.89
CA PRO A 430 7.15 -18.74 9.39
C PRO A 430 6.84 -18.96 10.88
N PHE A 431 6.04 -18.10 11.54
CA PHE A 431 5.60 -18.22 12.95
C PHE A 431 6.73 -18.04 13.96
N ASP A 432 7.67 -17.16 13.63
CA ASP A 432 8.82 -16.83 14.47
C ASP A 432 8.41 -15.88 15.59
N VAL A 433 8.30 -16.40 16.82
CA VAL A 433 7.97 -15.60 18.00
C VAL A 433 9.09 -15.66 19.04
N PRO A 434 9.48 -14.52 19.66
CA PRO A 434 10.63 -14.46 20.53
C PRO A 434 10.35 -15.12 21.90
N ASN A 435 11.18 -16.12 22.25
CA ASN A 435 11.20 -16.75 23.60
C ASN A 435 9.83 -17.21 24.12
N TYR A 436 8.92 -17.59 23.22
CA TYR A 436 7.58 -18.03 23.57
C TYR A 436 7.34 -19.46 23.08
N ASN A 437 6.91 -20.35 23.95
CA ASN A 437 6.70 -21.76 23.66
C ASN A 437 5.62 -22.37 24.56
N LYS A 438 4.45 -21.77 24.54
CA LYS A 438 3.28 -22.20 25.33
C LYS A 438 2.59 -23.40 24.70
N ILE A 439 2.49 -23.41 23.37
CA ILE A 439 1.92 -24.51 22.59
C ILE A 439 3.03 -25.22 21.83
N LYS A 440 3.58 -26.29 22.43
CA LYS A 440 4.73 -27.02 21.88
C LYS A 440 4.41 -27.89 20.68
N SER A 441 3.14 -28.23 20.47
CA SER A 441 2.69 -29.14 19.41
C SER A 441 2.58 -28.50 18.04
N SER A 442 2.49 -27.17 17.96
CA SER A 442 2.32 -26.42 16.71
C SER A 442 2.96 -25.04 16.81
N PRO A 443 4.02 -24.75 16.05
CA PRO A 443 4.60 -23.40 15.96
C PRO A 443 3.57 -22.35 15.57
N GLU A 444 2.69 -22.69 14.65
CA GLU A 444 1.59 -21.87 14.16
C GLU A 444 0.63 -21.47 15.31
N LEU A 445 0.03 -22.46 16.02
CA LEU A 445 -0.85 -22.17 17.15
C LEU A 445 -0.12 -21.44 18.29
N ASN A 446 1.19 -21.70 18.44
CA ASN A 446 2.02 -20.99 19.40
C ASN A 446 2.17 -19.50 19.05
N ALA A 447 2.28 -19.17 17.75
CA ALA A 447 2.37 -17.80 17.28
C ALA A 447 1.04 -17.05 17.48
N PHE A 448 -0.10 -17.69 17.22
CA PHE A 448 -1.42 -17.13 17.56
C PHE A 448 -1.56 -16.88 19.07
N ALA A 449 -1.13 -17.84 19.90
CA ALA A 449 -1.18 -17.69 21.35
C ALA A 449 -0.26 -16.57 21.87
N TYR A 450 0.88 -16.34 21.21
CA TYR A 450 1.76 -15.21 21.50
C TYR A 450 1.08 -13.87 21.18
N ALA A 451 0.51 -13.73 19.98
CA ALA A 451 -0.20 -12.51 19.58
C ALA A 451 -1.39 -12.21 20.51
N ASP A 452 -2.16 -13.24 20.91
CA ASP A 452 -3.25 -13.12 21.88
C ASP A 452 -2.77 -12.64 23.25
N GLU A 453 -1.62 -13.15 23.74
CA GLU A 453 -1.03 -12.73 25.01
C GLU A 453 -0.53 -11.29 24.95
N CYS A 454 0.07 -10.87 23.81
CA CYS A 454 0.46 -9.48 23.59
C CYS A 454 -0.76 -8.55 23.60
N LEU A 455 -1.84 -8.93 22.92
CA LEU A 455 -3.12 -8.21 22.95
C LEU A 455 -3.66 -8.09 24.37
N GLY A 456 -3.73 -9.19 25.11
CA GLY A 456 -4.22 -9.21 26.49
C GLY A 456 -3.39 -8.35 27.43
N SER A 457 -2.06 -8.40 27.31
CA SER A 457 -1.13 -7.56 28.09
C SER A 457 -1.34 -6.07 27.79
N PHE A 458 -1.45 -5.72 26.52
CA PHE A 458 -1.74 -4.35 26.09
C PHE A 458 -3.07 -3.84 26.67
N MET A 459 -4.15 -4.61 26.51
CA MET A 459 -5.49 -4.22 27.00
C MET A 459 -5.52 -4.04 28.52
N ASN A 460 -4.88 -4.95 29.27
CA ASN A 460 -4.78 -4.84 30.72
C ASN A 460 -4.03 -3.58 31.17
N GLN A 461 -2.94 -3.22 30.49
CA GLN A 461 -2.18 -2.01 30.80
C GLN A 461 -2.94 -0.74 30.36
N LEU A 462 -3.57 -0.76 29.19
CA LEU A 462 -4.39 0.35 28.69
C LEU A 462 -5.53 0.68 29.66
N ALA A 463 -6.16 -0.36 30.25
CA ALA A 463 -7.24 -0.20 31.21
C ALA A 463 -6.82 0.54 32.48
N THR A 464 -5.53 0.63 32.79
CA THR A 464 -5.03 1.40 33.95
C THR A 464 -4.81 2.89 33.64
N LEU A 465 -4.89 3.30 32.36
CA LEU A 465 -4.60 4.68 31.99
C LEU A 465 -5.82 5.60 32.19
N PRO A 466 -5.60 6.88 32.51
CA PRO A 466 -6.68 7.86 32.70
C PRO A 466 -7.60 8.01 31.47
N CYS A 467 -7.08 7.78 30.25
CA CYS A 467 -7.84 7.87 29.02
C CYS A 467 -8.77 6.67 28.77
N TRP A 468 -8.65 5.58 29.53
CA TRP A 468 -9.41 4.35 29.33
C TRP A 468 -10.92 4.56 29.22
N SER A 469 -11.52 5.28 30.18
CA SER A 469 -12.97 5.53 30.20
C SER A 469 -13.49 6.30 28.98
N ASN A 470 -12.60 6.89 28.20
CA ASN A 470 -12.90 7.65 26.99
C ASN A 470 -12.29 7.00 25.73
N THR A 471 -11.89 5.74 25.80
CA THR A 471 -11.24 5.03 24.69
C THR A 471 -12.12 3.89 24.20
N LEU A 472 -12.46 3.92 22.90
CA LEU A 472 -13.10 2.84 22.16
C LEU A 472 -12.01 2.01 21.48
N VAL A 473 -12.06 0.70 21.65
CA VAL A 473 -11.14 -0.25 21.01
C VAL A 473 -11.93 -1.11 20.03
N VAL A 474 -11.53 -1.11 18.75
CA VAL A 474 -12.09 -1.94 17.68
C VAL A 474 -11.08 -3.02 17.36
N ILE A 475 -11.47 -4.28 17.47
CA ILE A 475 -10.59 -5.43 17.19
C ILE A 475 -11.21 -6.23 16.05
N VAL A 476 -10.44 -6.43 15.00
CA VAL A 476 -10.86 -7.17 13.80
C VAL A 476 -9.69 -7.85 13.13
N PRO A 477 -9.78 -9.14 12.78
CA PRO A 477 -8.80 -9.79 11.91
C PRO A 477 -8.83 -9.24 10.49
N ASP A 478 -7.69 -9.31 9.81
CA ASP A 478 -7.61 -8.99 8.39
C ASP A 478 -8.21 -10.11 7.52
N HIS A 479 -7.84 -11.36 7.75
CA HIS A 479 -8.39 -12.54 7.07
C HIS A 479 -8.04 -13.81 7.83
N LEU A 480 -8.63 -14.95 7.44
CA LEU A 480 -8.17 -16.25 7.86
C LEU A 480 -6.85 -16.58 7.14
N GLY A 481 -5.80 -16.83 7.90
CA GLY A 481 -4.48 -17.19 7.39
C GLY A 481 -4.20 -18.70 7.36
N ALA A 482 -3.14 -19.12 8.02
CA ALA A 482 -2.62 -20.49 7.96
C ALA A 482 -3.50 -21.55 8.65
N HIS A 483 -4.33 -21.17 9.63
CA HIS A 483 -5.14 -22.10 10.39
C HIS A 483 -6.64 -21.85 10.26
N PRO A 484 -7.45 -22.90 9.96
CA PRO A 484 -7.02 -24.25 9.58
C PRO A 484 -6.35 -24.31 8.21
N ALA A 485 -5.33 -25.15 8.09
CA ALA A 485 -4.59 -25.33 6.85
C ALA A 485 -5.50 -25.78 5.70
N ASN A 486 -5.18 -25.34 4.47
CA ASN A 486 -5.92 -25.71 3.26
C ASN A 486 -7.41 -25.34 3.28
N ALA A 487 -7.77 -24.24 3.94
CA ALA A 487 -9.14 -23.73 3.95
C ALA A 487 -9.61 -23.41 2.52
N ASP A 488 -10.64 -24.07 2.06
CA ASP A 488 -11.23 -23.87 0.75
C ASP A 488 -12.02 -22.54 0.71
N ASN A 489 -11.77 -21.72 -0.30
CA ASN A 489 -12.46 -20.45 -0.49
C ASN A 489 -13.98 -20.58 -0.73
N TYR A 490 -14.47 -21.77 -1.06
CA TYR A 490 -15.89 -22.05 -1.21
C TYR A 490 -16.59 -22.36 0.13
N GLN A 491 -15.84 -22.54 1.21
CA GLN A 491 -16.41 -22.76 2.54
C GLN A 491 -16.89 -21.46 3.16
N GLN A 492 -18.08 -21.46 3.75
CA GLN A 492 -18.68 -20.25 4.34
C GLN A 492 -17.85 -19.68 5.48
N TRP A 493 -17.33 -20.54 6.36
CA TRP A 493 -16.54 -20.16 7.52
C TRP A 493 -15.18 -19.55 7.14
N ARG A 494 -14.69 -19.75 5.90
CA ARG A 494 -13.39 -19.26 5.40
C ARG A 494 -13.22 -17.75 5.54
N PHE A 495 -14.29 -16.99 5.39
CA PHE A 495 -14.28 -15.53 5.47
C PHE A 495 -14.83 -15.00 6.80
N ARG A 496 -15.27 -15.89 7.72
CA ARG A 496 -15.80 -15.46 9.00
C ARG A 496 -14.69 -15.02 9.95
N VAL A 497 -14.78 -13.78 10.43
CA VAL A 497 -13.84 -13.16 11.38
C VAL A 497 -14.63 -12.48 12.49
N PRO A 498 -14.12 -12.40 13.72
CA PRO A 498 -14.79 -11.63 14.77
C PRO A 498 -14.64 -10.12 14.50
N LEU A 499 -15.68 -9.35 14.83
CA LEU A 499 -15.57 -7.92 15.08
C LEU A 499 -15.94 -7.69 16.55
N ILE A 500 -15.01 -7.13 17.33
CA ILE A 500 -15.20 -6.89 18.76
C ILE A 500 -15.00 -5.41 19.04
N LEU A 501 -16.00 -4.76 19.66
CA LEU A 501 -15.86 -3.44 20.23
C LEU A 501 -15.64 -3.58 21.74
N SER A 502 -14.60 -2.93 22.25
CA SER A 502 -14.15 -3.00 23.64
C SER A 502 -13.67 -1.63 24.12
N GLY A 503 -13.04 -1.55 25.27
CA GLY A 503 -12.55 -0.30 25.84
C GLY A 503 -13.52 0.30 26.86
N GLY A 504 -13.04 1.25 27.64
CA GLY A 504 -13.87 1.86 28.70
C GLY A 504 -15.03 2.70 28.17
N ALA A 505 -14.97 3.14 26.91
CA ALA A 505 -16.04 3.88 26.25
C ALA A 505 -17.21 3.00 25.80
N ILE A 506 -17.07 1.66 25.82
CA ILE A 506 -18.08 0.74 25.26
C ILE A 506 -19.44 0.85 25.96
N GLU A 507 -19.46 1.18 27.24
CA GLU A 507 -20.70 1.31 28.02
C GLU A 507 -21.62 2.41 27.49
N HIS A 508 -21.06 3.41 26.80
CA HIS A 508 -21.86 4.45 26.15
C HIS A 508 -22.65 3.94 24.95
N PHE A 509 -22.24 2.81 24.36
CA PHE A 509 -22.76 2.25 23.13
C PHE A 509 -23.48 0.91 23.33
N ARG A 510 -23.35 0.29 24.51
CA ARG A 510 -23.84 -1.08 24.78
C ARG A 510 -25.33 -1.25 24.51
N THR A 511 -26.17 -0.34 25.02
CA THR A 511 -27.62 -0.44 24.84
C THR A 511 -28.02 -0.34 23.37
N GLU A 512 -27.37 0.53 22.61
CA GLU A 512 -27.63 0.76 21.20
C GLU A 512 -27.19 -0.41 20.33
N ALA A 513 -26.04 -1.00 20.64
CA ALA A 513 -25.43 -2.06 19.85
C ALA A 513 -26.00 -3.46 20.12
N GLN A 514 -26.62 -3.68 21.29
CA GLN A 514 -27.01 -5.02 21.76
C GLN A 514 -27.93 -5.77 20.78
N GLU A 515 -28.85 -5.07 20.11
CA GLU A 515 -29.81 -5.67 19.17
C GLU A 515 -29.17 -5.99 17.80
N SER A 516 -27.98 -5.47 17.51
CA SER A 516 -27.31 -5.56 16.22
C SER A 516 -26.15 -6.56 16.17
N LEU A 517 -25.86 -7.30 17.25
CA LEU A 517 -24.69 -8.21 17.31
C LEU A 517 -24.79 -9.41 16.35
N ASP A 518 -25.99 -9.80 15.94
CA ASP A 518 -26.23 -10.91 15.01
C ASP A 518 -26.43 -10.48 13.54
N VAL A 519 -26.33 -9.19 13.25
CA VAL A 519 -26.47 -8.70 11.86
C VAL A 519 -25.30 -9.18 11.00
N ILE A 520 -25.58 -9.42 9.71
CA ILE A 520 -24.55 -9.78 8.75
C ILE A 520 -23.83 -8.51 8.27
N GLY A 521 -22.53 -8.46 8.52
CA GLY A 521 -21.67 -7.36 8.10
C GLY A 521 -20.30 -7.85 7.63
N SER A 522 -19.51 -6.92 7.13
CA SER A 522 -18.14 -7.19 6.69
C SER A 522 -17.20 -6.01 6.97
N GLN A 523 -15.91 -6.20 6.75
CA GLN A 523 -14.88 -5.21 7.07
C GLN A 523 -15.14 -3.82 6.47
N ILE A 524 -15.80 -3.72 5.31
CA ILE A 524 -16.20 -2.43 4.74
C ILE A 524 -17.20 -1.65 5.62
N ASP A 525 -17.90 -2.30 6.52
CA ASP A 525 -18.92 -1.68 7.35
C ASP A 525 -18.37 -1.04 8.63
N ILE A 526 -17.08 -1.27 8.93
CA ILE A 526 -16.40 -0.71 10.10
C ILE A 526 -16.39 0.82 10.06
N ALA A 527 -16.12 1.41 8.89
CA ALA A 527 -15.97 2.87 8.79
C ALA A 527 -17.28 3.59 9.13
N ALA A 528 -18.41 3.22 8.50
CA ALA A 528 -19.70 3.83 8.77
C ALA A 528 -20.15 3.58 10.23
N THR A 529 -20.00 2.34 10.72
CA THR A 529 -20.38 1.99 12.10
C THR A 529 -19.57 2.79 13.12
N LEU A 530 -18.25 2.85 12.96
CA LEU A 530 -17.37 3.58 13.88
C LEU A 530 -17.65 5.09 13.85
N LEU A 531 -17.74 5.69 12.66
CA LEU A 531 -17.97 7.12 12.52
C LEU A 531 -19.37 7.52 13.02
N ALA A 532 -20.39 6.69 12.78
CA ALA A 532 -21.71 6.89 13.34
C ALA A 532 -21.71 6.87 14.87
N LEU A 533 -21.02 5.92 15.51
CA LEU A 533 -20.83 5.91 16.97
C LEU A 533 -20.16 7.19 17.50
N LEU A 534 -19.23 7.76 16.73
CA LEU A 534 -18.54 9.00 17.07
C LEU A 534 -19.37 10.26 16.69
N GLY A 535 -20.48 10.10 16.01
CA GLY A 535 -21.30 11.20 15.53
C GLY A 535 -20.67 12.02 14.40
N ILE A 536 -19.85 11.38 13.61
CA ILE A 536 -19.14 11.98 12.47
C ILE A 536 -19.78 11.52 11.17
N ASP A 537 -19.91 12.43 10.22
CA ASP A 537 -20.43 12.13 8.89
C ASP A 537 -19.57 11.07 8.19
N HIS A 538 -20.23 10.05 7.66
CA HIS A 538 -19.63 8.93 6.93
C HIS A 538 -20.16 8.77 5.51
N SER A 539 -20.82 9.78 4.96
CA SER A 539 -21.46 9.75 3.64
C SER A 539 -20.48 9.51 2.47
N GLU A 540 -19.20 9.82 2.67
CA GLU A 540 -18.15 9.56 1.68
C GLU A 540 -17.83 8.06 1.51
N PHE A 541 -18.18 7.22 2.48
CA PHE A 541 -17.90 5.78 2.47
C PHE A 541 -19.01 5.00 1.77
N THR A 542 -19.12 5.18 0.46
CA THR A 542 -20.24 4.71 -0.39
C THR A 542 -20.59 3.22 -0.24
N TYR A 543 -19.61 2.37 0.10
CA TYR A 543 -19.81 0.92 0.24
C TYR A 543 -20.10 0.48 1.67
N SER A 544 -19.90 1.36 2.64
CA SER A 544 -20.02 1.08 4.06
C SER A 544 -21.44 1.30 4.56
N LYS A 545 -21.87 0.44 5.47
CA LYS A 545 -23.18 0.54 6.14
C LYS A 545 -22.94 0.62 7.64
N ASP A 546 -23.74 1.42 8.34
CA ASP A 546 -23.79 1.36 9.79
C ASP A 546 -24.48 0.08 10.24
N LEU A 547 -23.74 -0.83 10.89
CA LEU A 547 -24.26 -2.11 11.38
C LEU A 547 -25.33 -1.93 12.47
N LEU A 548 -25.37 -0.77 13.11
CA LEU A 548 -26.32 -0.45 14.17
C LEU A 548 -27.58 0.22 13.65
N ASP A 549 -27.66 0.53 12.34
CA ASP A 549 -28.88 1.02 11.69
C ASP A 549 -29.77 -0.18 11.33
N PRO A 550 -30.95 -0.36 11.98
CA PRO A 550 -31.83 -1.48 11.68
C PRO A 550 -32.45 -1.40 10.26
N ALA A 551 -32.39 -0.23 9.62
CA ALA A 551 -32.88 -0.04 8.25
C ALA A 551 -31.80 -0.35 7.20
N ALA A 552 -30.53 -0.50 7.59
CA ALA A 552 -29.44 -0.80 6.67
C ALA A 552 -29.58 -2.22 6.08
N PRO A 553 -29.23 -2.42 4.80
CA PRO A 553 -29.21 -3.74 4.20
C PRO A 553 -28.09 -4.60 4.80
N HIS A 554 -28.43 -5.75 5.39
CA HIS A 554 -27.46 -6.64 6.03
C HIS A 554 -26.98 -7.72 5.07
N PHE A 555 -25.75 -7.58 4.60
CA PHE A 555 -25.05 -8.55 3.75
C PHE A 555 -23.54 -8.45 3.94
N ALA A 556 -22.82 -9.51 3.58
CA ALA A 556 -21.38 -9.52 3.45
C ALA A 556 -20.99 -9.84 2.01
N PHE A 557 -20.19 -8.96 1.40
CA PHE A 557 -19.57 -9.17 0.10
C PHE A 557 -18.11 -9.56 0.30
N PHE A 558 -17.59 -10.50 -0.49
CA PHE A 558 -16.19 -10.93 -0.42
C PHE A 558 -15.68 -11.37 -1.79
N THR A 559 -14.36 -11.34 -1.96
CA THR A 559 -13.69 -11.75 -3.19
C THR A 559 -12.51 -12.67 -2.91
N PHE A 560 -12.21 -13.52 -3.87
CA PHE A 560 -10.98 -14.32 -3.93
C PHE A 560 -10.57 -14.45 -5.41
N PRO A 561 -9.41 -15.05 -5.76
CA PRO A 561 -8.95 -15.07 -7.14
C PRO A 561 -10.04 -15.48 -8.13
N ASP A 562 -10.32 -14.59 -9.08
CA ASP A 562 -11.30 -14.75 -10.15
C ASP A 562 -12.75 -15.02 -9.72
N ALA A 563 -13.10 -14.78 -8.45
CA ALA A 563 -14.45 -15.02 -7.96
C ALA A 563 -14.93 -13.93 -6.99
N MET A 564 -16.24 -13.87 -6.81
CA MET A 564 -16.91 -13.04 -5.82
C MET A 564 -18.01 -13.81 -5.12
N GLY A 565 -18.34 -13.41 -3.90
CA GLY A 565 -19.44 -14.00 -3.15
C GLY A 565 -20.24 -12.94 -2.40
N ILE A 566 -21.49 -13.27 -2.13
CA ILE A 566 -22.37 -12.50 -1.26
C ILE A 566 -23.10 -13.45 -0.30
N THR A 567 -23.19 -13.04 0.95
CA THR A 567 -23.91 -13.75 2.01
C THR A 567 -24.97 -12.83 2.62
N THR A 568 -26.19 -13.34 2.76
CA THR A 568 -27.32 -12.66 3.41
C THR A 568 -28.05 -13.67 4.32
N THR A 569 -29.05 -13.22 5.07
CA THR A 569 -29.92 -14.10 5.86
C THR A 569 -30.73 -15.07 4.99
N SER A 570 -31.00 -14.72 3.72
CA SER A 570 -31.78 -15.55 2.79
C SER A 570 -30.96 -16.60 2.04
N GLY A 571 -29.62 -16.48 2.07
CA GLY A 571 -28.74 -17.42 1.39
C GLY A 571 -27.37 -16.84 1.02
N ARG A 572 -26.62 -17.63 0.28
CA ARG A 572 -25.27 -17.31 -0.19
C ARG A 572 -25.08 -17.70 -1.65
N VAL A 573 -24.32 -16.90 -2.38
CA VAL A 573 -23.89 -17.19 -3.75
C VAL A 573 -22.40 -16.93 -3.88
N ILE A 574 -21.71 -17.84 -4.61
CA ILE A 574 -20.37 -17.62 -5.15
C ILE A 574 -20.45 -17.69 -6.68
N TYR A 575 -19.92 -16.66 -7.32
CA TYR A 575 -19.87 -16.51 -8.77
C TYR A 575 -18.42 -16.47 -9.24
N ASP A 576 -18.08 -17.37 -10.17
CA ASP A 576 -16.78 -17.45 -10.80
C ASP A 576 -16.76 -16.54 -12.04
N ASN A 577 -15.89 -15.54 -12.02
CA ASN A 577 -15.80 -14.52 -13.06
C ASN A 577 -15.12 -15.01 -14.34
N THR A 578 -14.37 -16.12 -14.28
CA THR A 578 -13.71 -16.72 -15.44
C THR A 578 -14.67 -17.57 -16.25
N SER A 579 -15.39 -18.45 -15.58
CA SER A 579 -16.38 -19.32 -16.24
C SER A 579 -17.72 -18.65 -16.46
N ASN A 580 -17.95 -17.48 -15.85
CA ASN A 580 -19.22 -16.74 -15.83
C ASN A 580 -20.38 -17.60 -15.30
N LYS A 581 -20.14 -18.34 -14.21
CA LYS A 581 -21.14 -19.27 -13.62
C LYS A 581 -21.23 -19.12 -12.11
N VAL A 582 -22.41 -19.39 -11.59
CA VAL A 582 -22.60 -19.65 -10.16
C VAL A 582 -21.99 -21.02 -9.84
N THR A 583 -21.01 -21.05 -8.95
CA THR A 583 -20.31 -22.26 -8.53
C THR A 583 -20.80 -22.81 -7.21
N LEU A 584 -21.39 -21.94 -6.37
CA LEU A 584 -22.02 -22.33 -5.12
C LEU A 584 -23.26 -21.46 -4.88
N GLN A 585 -24.36 -22.10 -4.46
CA GLN A 585 -25.55 -21.42 -4.01
C GLN A 585 -26.20 -22.16 -2.84
N THR A 586 -26.71 -21.39 -1.88
CA THR A 586 -27.53 -21.89 -0.77
C THR A 586 -28.71 -20.95 -0.56
N GLY A 587 -29.81 -21.45 0.01
CA GLY A 587 -31.01 -20.64 0.26
C GLY A 587 -31.90 -20.44 -0.97
N THR A 588 -32.82 -19.49 -0.91
CA THR A 588 -33.97 -19.41 -1.85
C THR A 588 -33.84 -18.36 -2.96
N ASN A 589 -32.98 -17.36 -2.84
CA ASN A 589 -32.96 -16.19 -3.75
C ASN A 589 -31.66 -16.09 -4.58
N SER A 590 -31.10 -17.22 -5.02
CA SER A 590 -29.79 -17.25 -5.67
C SER A 590 -29.65 -16.34 -6.90
N ALA A 591 -30.68 -16.26 -7.74
CA ALA A 591 -30.66 -15.36 -8.92
C ALA A 591 -30.58 -13.87 -8.54
N THR A 592 -31.31 -13.45 -7.51
CA THR A 592 -31.24 -12.07 -6.99
C THR A 592 -29.87 -11.80 -6.36
N LEU A 593 -29.35 -12.71 -5.54
CA LEU A 593 -28.04 -12.58 -4.90
C LEU A 593 -26.93 -12.52 -5.94
N THR A 594 -27.02 -13.31 -7.03
CA THR A 594 -26.06 -13.25 -8.14
C THR A 594 -26.04 -11.86 -8.78
N LYS A 595 -27.20 -11.32 -9.12
CA LYS A 595 -27.31 -9.95 -9.67
C LYS A 595 -26.79 -8.88 -8.71
N GLN A 596 -27.04 -9.03 -7.42
CA GLN A 596 -26.53 -8.13 -6.39
C GLN A 596 -24.99 -8.15 -6.33
N ALA A 597 -24.38 -9.35 -6.31
CA ALA A 597 -22.92 -9.48 -6.31
C ALA A 597 -22.30 -8.91 -7.60
N GLN A 598 -22.90 -9.19 -8.76
CA GLN A 598 -22.48 -8.67 -10.06
C GLN A 598 -22.57 -7.15 -10.12
N ALA A 599 -23.70 -6.56 -9.71
CA ALA A 599 -23.87 -5.11 -9.68
C ALA A 599 -22.86 -4.44 -8.72
N PHE A 600 -22.64 -5.05 -7.56
CA PHE A 600 -21.69 -4.52 -6.57
C PHE A 600 -20.25 -4.52 -7.10
N LEU A 601 -19.80 -5.62 -7.74
CA LEU A 601 -18.48 -5.69 -8.36
C LEU A 601 -18.36 -4.75 -9.57
N GLN A 602 -19.38 -4.65 -10.42
CA GLN A 602 -19.39 -3.73 -11.56
C GLN A 602 -19.25 -2.28 -11.09
N LYS A 603 -20.02 -1.86 -10.08
CA LYS A 603 -19.96 -0.50 -9.53
C LYS A 603 -18.63 -0.21 -8.82
N LEU A 604 -18.04 -1.22 -8.18
CA LEU A 604 -16.67 -1.09 -7.63
C LEU A 604 -15.67 -0.76 -8.74
N TYR A 605 -15.72 -1.47 -9.87
CA TYR A 605 -14.78 -1.23 -10.98
C TYR A 605 -15.08 0.08 -11.71
N ASP A 606 -16.33 0.53 -11.78
CA ASP A 606 -16.69 1.87 -12.27
C ASP A 606 -16.09 2.99 -11.40
N ASP A 607 -16.09 2.83 -10.08
CA ASP A 607 -15.48 3.77 -9.14
C ASP A 607 -13.96 3.77 -9.26
N LEU A 608 -13.35 2.58 -9.31
CA LEU A 608 -11.91 2.44 -9.48
C LEU A 608 -11.39 3.04 -10.80
N ASP A 609 -12.17 2.95 -11.86
CA ASP A 609 -11.80 3.53 -13.17
C ASP A 609 -11.79 5.07 -13.13
N LYS A 610 -12.74 5.65 -12.42
CA LYS A 610 -12.88 7.12 -12.28
C LYS A 610 -11.82 7.75 -11.37
N ARG A 611 -11.27 6.99 -10.44
CA ARG A 611 -10.16 7.44 -9.56
C ARG A 611 -8.86 7.46 -10.38
#